data_f08066820af440b8dd2a26b7c2564938
#
_entry.id   f08066820af440b8dd2a26b7c2564938
#
_cell.length_a   1.000
_cell.length_b   1.000
_cell.length_c   1.000
_cell.angle_alpha   90.00
_cell.angle_beta   90.00
_cell.angle_gamma   90.00
#
_symmetry.space_group_name_H-M   'P 1'
#
loop_
_entity.id
_entity.type
_entity.pdbx_description
1 polymer ?
#
loop_
_entity_poly.entity_id
_entity_poly.type
_entity_poly.pdbx_seq_one_letter_code
_entity_poly.pdbx_strand_id
1 'polypeptide(L)'
;MKEENKKYAKEAFDIVKHASQKIGARLPGSANEKKYADYMGDKLREIGIEPTQEEFAVSPRASIGGIPYAGWYGLIMSGLVYLAISIPTLWFGMALSGIAITLWLVLSVFLYKTWFDIFFKQKISQNTYGELLPEDGEYDYTIILSGHTDTSWNWYHSEHSHKFRNSPALGLVSTFGKVGFGAICVFFLIGTSVAMAVIYGAAMA
;
A
#
# COMPACT_ATOMS: atom_id res chain seq x y z
N MET A 1 -2.63 -35.25 -12.87
CA MET A 1 -1.60 -34.21 -12.83
C MET A 1 -0.27 -34.93 -13.09
N LYS A 2 0.51 -34.50 -14.11
CA LYS A 2 1.77 -35.15 -14.45
C LYS A 2 2.73 -35.06 -13.25
N GLU A 3 3.60 -36.05 -13.07
CA GLU A 3 4.56 -36.15 -11.94
C GLU A 3 5.41 -34.88 -11.82
N GLU A 4 5.84 -34.36 -12.96
CA GLU A 4 6.60 -33.11 -13.11
C GLU A 4 5.87 -31.89 -12.51
N ASN A 5 4.57 -31.75 -12.75
CA ASN A 5 3.78 -30.65 -12.17
C ASN A 5 3.68 -30.73 -10.63
N LYS A 6 3.75 -31.94 -10.06
CA LYS A 6 3.79 -32.12 -8.60
C LYS A 6 5.10 -31.66 -8.02
N LYS A 7 6.21 -31.89 -8.72
CA LYS A 7 7.55 -31.42 -8.32
C LYS A 7 7.57 -29.89 -8.25
N TYR A 8 7.18 -29.20 -9.33
CA TYR A 8 7.15 -27.74 -9.36
C TYR A 8 6.20 -27.14 -8.34
N ALA A 9 5.04 -27.75 -8.14
CA ALA A 9 4.10 -27.30 -7.12
C ALA A 9 4.68 -27.41 -5.70
N LYS A 10 5.44 -28.46 -5.43
CA LYS A 10 6.13 -28.65 -4.14
C LYS A 10 7.24 -27.60 -3.96
N GLU A 11 8.06 -27.36 -4.97
CA GLU A 11 9.11 -26.33 -4.93
C GLU A 11 8.52 -24.92 -4.69
N ALA A 12 7.47 -24.57 -5.40
CA ALA A 12 6.76 -23.30 -5.18
C ALA A 12 6.21 -23.18 -3.76
N PHE A 13 5.62 -24.27 -3.23
CA PHE A 13 5.13 -24.30 -1.84
C PHE A 13 6.26 -24.13 -0.83
N ASP A 14 7.40 -24.79 -1.04
CA ASP A 14 8.55 -24.72 -0.15
C ASP A 14 9.16 -23.30 -0.14
N ILE A 15 9.20 -22.60 -1.28
CA ILE A 15 9.61 -21.20 -1.37
C ILE A 15 8.66 -20.31 -0.56
N VAL A 16 7.34 -20.43 -0.74
CA VAL A 16 6.34 -19.65 -0.01
C VAL A 16 6.41 -19.95 1.50
N LYS A 17 6.59 -21.21 1.87
CA LYS A 17 6.73 -21.63 3.26
C LYS A 17 8.00 -21.03 3.90
N HIS A 18 9.13 -21.05 3.20
CA HIS A 18 10.37 -20.41 3.65
C HIS A 18 10.18 -18.90 3.83
N ALA A 19 9.60 -18.23 2.86
CA ALA A 19 9.33 -16.79 2.91
C ALA A 19 8.45 -16.40 4.11
N SER A 20 7.40 -17.16 4.38
CA SER A 20 6.44 -16.83 5.44
C SER A 20 6.89 -17.26 6.83
N GLN A 21 7.51 -18.46 6.97
CA GLN A 21 7.84 -19.03 8.28
C GLN A 21 9.26 -18.70 8.76
N LYS A 22 10.22 -18.55 7.85
CA LYS A 22 11.63 -18.31 8.19
C LYS A 22 12.04 -16.85 8.09
N ILE A 23 11.53 -16.14 7.08
CA ILE A 23 11.87 -14.73 6.87
C ILE A 23 10.81 -13.82 7.50
N GLY A 24 9.53 -14.11 7.32
CA GLY A 24 8.42 -13.37 7.91
C GLY A 24 8.07 -12.09 7.14
N ALA A 25 7.64 -11.04 7.85
CA ALA A 25 7.21 -9.78 7.25
C ALA A 25 8.37 -9.08 6.53
N ARG A 26 8.13 -8.66 5.29
CA ARG A 26 9.12 -8.10 4.37
C ARG A 26 8.66 -6.74 3.83
N LEU A 27 8.45 -5.79 4.74
CA LEU A 27 8.08 -4.42 4.33
C LEU A 27 9.19 -3.79 3.49
N PRO A 28 8.85 -2.94 2.50
CA PRO A 28 9.82 -2.26 1.66
C PRO A 28 10.93 -1.55 2.47
N GLY A 29 12.18 -1.79 2.12
CA GLY A 29 13.36 -1.29 2.82
C GLY A 29 13.57 -1.91 4.20
N SER A 30 13.10 -3.14 4.46
CA SER A 30 13.36 -3.89 5.68
C SER A 30 14.50 -4.90 5.50
N ALA A 31 15.15 -5.26 6.62
CA ALA A 31 16.18 -6.31 6.60
C ALA A 31 15.64 -7.68 6.12
N ASN A 32 14.36 -7.97 6.35
CA ASN A 32 13.75 -9.21 5.90
C ASN A 32 13.45 -9.20 4.40
N GLU A 33 13.12 -8.04 3.81
CA GLU A 33 13.03 -7.91 2.36
C GLU A 33 14.38 -8.22 1.72
N LYS A 34 15.47 -7.67 2.25
CA LYS A 34 16.82 -7.96 1.76
C LYS A 34 17.17 -9.45 1.87
N LYS A 35 16.89 -10.08 3.00
CA LYS A 35 17.11 -11.53 3.17
C LYS A 35 16.33 -12.36 2.15
N TYR A 36 15.12 -11.92 1.80
CA TYR A 36 14.31 -12.63 0.80
C TYR A 36 14.86 -12.42 -0.61
N ALA A 37 15.31 -11.22 -0.92
CA ALA A 37 15.95 -10.93 -2.20
C ALA A 37 17.25 -11.74 -2.39
N ASP A 38 18.07 -11.84 -1.34
CA ASP A 38 19.27 -12.70 -1.34
C ASP A 38 18.88 -14.17 -1.54
N TYR A 39 17.87 -14.66 -0.81
CA TYR A 39 17.36 -16.03 -0.99
C TYR A 39 16.85 -16.29 -2.41
N MET A 40 16.14 -15.34 -3.03
CA MET A 40 15.72 -15.48 -4.43
C MET A 40 16.88 -15.44 -5.40
N GLY A 41 17.91 -14.64 -5.12
CA GLY A 41 19.17 -14.64 -5.86
C GLY A 41 19.84 -16.02 -5.84
N ASP A 42 19.88 -16.67 -4.65
CA ASP A 42 20.43 -18.03 -4.53
C ASP A 42 19.60 -19.04 -5.34
N LYS A 43 18.25 -18.89 -5.35
CA LYS A 43 17.37 -19.72 -6.18
C LYS A 43 17.58 -19.56 -7.68
N LEU A 44 17.88 -18.35 -8.13
CA LEU A 44 18.27 -18.10 -9.53
C LEU A 44 19.62 -18.79 -9.87
N ARG A 45 20.61 -18.72 -8.99
CA ARG A 45 21.90 -19.43 -9.18
C ARG A 45 21.74 -20.95 -9.23
N GLU A 46 20.84 -21.53 -8.41
CA GLU A 46 20.54 -22.97 -8.43
C GLU A 46 20.07 -23.46 -9.83
N ILE A 47 19.45 -22.60 -10.62
CA ILE A 47 18.99 -22.91 -11.98
C ILE A 47 19.93 -22.36 -13.07
N GLY A 48 21.13 -21.90 -12.69
CA GLY A 48 22.15 -21.43 -13.63
C GLY A 48 21.98 -19.99 -14.11
N ILE A 49 21.14 -19.20 -13.46
CA ILE A 49 20.93 -17.78 -13.80
C ILE A 49 21.69 -16.92 -12.80
N GLU A 50 22.58 -16.04 -13.28
CA GLU A 50 23.25 -15.08 -12.40
C GLU A 50 22.30 -13.93 -12.03
N PRO A 51 22.03 -13.72 -10.74
CA PRO A 51 21.10 -12.69 -10.30
C PRO A 51 21.75 -11.31 -10.32
N THR A 52 20.97 -10.33 -10.75
CA THR A 52 21.28 -8.91 -10.60
C THR A 52 20.39 -8.32 -9.51
N GLN A 53 20.98 -7.52 -8.62
CA GLN A 53 20.25 -6.76 -7.60
C GLN A 53 20.33 -5.27 -7.91
N GLU A 54 19.18 -4.63 -8.06
CA GLU A 54 19.04 -3.20 -8.30
C GLU A 54 18.46 -2.53 -7.08
N GLU A 55 19.21 -1.62 -6.46
CA GLU A 55 18.77 -0.86 -5.31
C GLU A 55 18.06 0.44 -5.75
N PHE A 56 16.98 0.80 -5.06
CA PHE A 56 16.25 2.04 -5.28
C PHE A 56 15.71 2.62 -3.97
N ALA A 57 15.52 3.94 -3.96
CA ALA A 57 14.94 4.62 -2.81
C ALA A 57 13.41 4.50 -2.82
N VAL A 58 12.83 4.20 -1.68
CA VAL A 58 11.38 4.09 -1.48
C VAL A 58 10.97 4.77 -0.18
N SER A 59 9.80 5.38 -0.17
CA SER A 59 9.19 5.97 1.02
C SER A 59 7.96 5.15 1.43
N PRO A 60 8.11 4.06 2.22
CA PRO A 60 7.02 3.11 2.48
C PRO A 60 5.80 3.73 3.16
N ARG A 61 5.98 4.86 3.85
CA ARG A 61 4.90 5.58 4.54
C ARG A 61 4.26 6.69 3.72
N ALA A 62 4.78 7.02 2.56
CA ALA A 62 4.23 8.07 1.71
C ALA A 62 2.94 7.65 0.98
N SER A 63 2.75 6.36 0.77
CA SER A 63 1.56 5.78 0.12
C SER A 63 0.68 5.04 1.15
N ILE A 64 0.42 3.77 0.93
CA ILE A 64 -0.48 2.94 1.77
C ILE A 64 -0.11 2.98 3.26
N GLY A 65 1.19 2.99 3.59
CA GLY A 65 1.67 3.12 4.97
C GLY A 65 1.34 4.47 5.63
N GLY A 66 0.89 5.46 4.87
CA GLY A 66 0.44 6.77 5.35
C GLY A 66 -1.04 6.83 5.75
N ILE A 67 -1.86 5.86 5.35
CA ILE A 67 -3.30 5.85 5.62
C ILE A 67 -3.65 6.02 7.11
N PRO A 68 -2.93 5.43 8.10
CA PRO A 68 -3.19 5.69 9.51
C PRO A 68 -3.11 7.18 9.89
N TYR A 69 -2.22 7.95 9.27
CA TYR A 69 -2.13 9.40 9.52
C TYR A 69 -3.38 10.14 9.03
N ALA A 70 -3.93 9.74 7.88
CA ALA A 70 -5.21 10.27 7.40
C ALA A 70 -6.37 9.92 8.35
N GLY A 71 -6.37 8.73 8.94
CA GLY A 71 -7.35 8.31 9.96
C GLY A 71 -7.27 9.17 11.23
N TRP A 72 -6.08 9.39 11.76
CA TRP A 72 -5.87 10.29 12.90
C TRP A 72 -6.26 11.74 12.60
N TYR A 73 -5.89 12.22 11.40
CA TYR A 73 -6.32 13.54 10.94
C TYR A 73 -7.86 13.66 10.94
N GLY A 74 -8.57 12.66 10.38
CA GLY A 74 -10.04 12.64 10.37
C GLY A 74 -10.64 12.67 11.76
N LEU A 75 -10.07 11.93 12.72
CA LEU A 75 -10.52 11.92 14.10
C LEU A 75 -10.34 13.29 14.77
N ILE A 76 -9.20 13.92 14.60
CA ILE A 76 -8.92 15.26 15.12
C ILE A 76 -9.87 16.29 14.50
N MET A 77 -10.07 16.25 13.18
CA MET A 77 -10.97 17.17 12.49
C MET A 77 -12.41 17.00 12.95
N SER A 78 -12.87 15.77 13.21
CA SER A 78 -14.20 15.51 13.76
C SER A 78 -14.41 16.17 15.14
N GLY A 79 -13.38 16.18 15.98
CA GLY A 79 -13.43 16.92 17.26
C GLY A 79 -13.44 18.43 17.08
N LEU A 80 -12.66 18.95 16.14
CA LEU A 80 -12.59 20.39 15.87
C LEU A 80 -13.87 20.98 15.27
N VAL A 81 -14.75 20.17 14.66
CA VAL A 81 -16.05 20.62 14.17
C VAL A 81 -16.84 21.32 15.27
N TYR A 82 -16.85 20.78 16.49
CA TYR A 82 -17.56 21.38 17.61
C TYR A 82 -17.00 22.74 18.02
N LEU A 83 -15.67 22.90 17.98
CA LEU A 83 -15.02 24.19 18.25
C LEU A 83 -15.27 25.20 17.13
N ALA A 84 -15.35 24.75 15.90
CA ALA A 84 -15.57 25.59 14.73
C ALA A 84 -16.97 26.24 14.73
N ILE A 85 -17.96 25.67 15.44
CA ILE A 85 -19.28 26.30 15.64
C ILE A 85 -19.13 27.68 16.34
N SER A 86 -18.22 27.76 17.32
CA SER A 86 -17.95 28.98 18.08
C SER A 86 -16.88 29.88 17.48
N ILE A 87 -16.04 29.35 16.58
CA ILE A 87 -14.91 30.04 15.98
C ILE A 87 -14.94 29.84 14.45
N PRO A 88 -15.71 30.68 13.74
CA PRO A 88 -15.93 30.50 12.29
C PRO A 88 -14.65 30.45 11.44
N THR A 89 -13.57 31.14 11.84
CA THR A 89 -12.29 31.13 11.11
C THR A 89 -11.65 29.75 11.06
N LEU A 90 -11.97 28.82 11.97
CA LEU A 90 -11.47 27.44 11.94
C LEU A 90 -11.98 26.68 10.72
N TRP A 91 -13.17 26.99 10.20
CA TRP A 91 -13.72 26.31 9.02
C TRP A 91 -12.83 26.45 7.80
N PHE A 92 -12.27 27.66 7.59
CA PHE A 92 -11.36 27.88 6.47
C PHE A 92 -10.10 27.01 6.57
N GLY A 93 -9.47 26.95 7.75
CA GLY A 93 -8.31 26.11 8.00
C GLY A 93 -8.61 24.62 7.85
N MET A 94 -9.78 24.19 8.33
CA MET A 94 -10.23 22.80 8.19
C MET A 94 -10.48 22.42 6.73
N ALA A 95 -11.14 23.29 5.96
CA ALA A 95 -11.38 23.05 4.53
C ALA A 95 -10.07 22.96 3.75
N LEU A 96 -9.14 23.90 3.97
CA LEU A 96 -7.85 23.92 3.29
C LEU A 96 -7.01 22.67 3.62
N SER A 97 -6.94 22.26 4.88
CA SER A 97 -6.25 21.07 5.31
C SER A 97 -6.92 19.78 4.80
N GLY A 98 -8.25 19.76 4.71
CA GLY A 98 -9.02 18.66 4.11
C GLY A 98 -8.71 18.48 2.63
N ILE A 99 -8.60 19.58 1.88
CA ILE A 99 -8.19 19.55 0.47
C ILE A 99 -6.76 19.01 0.36
N ALA A 100 -5.83 19.47 1.20
CA ALA A 100 -4.44 19.03 1.16
C ALA A 100 -4.28 17.52 1.43
N ILE A 101 -4.96 16.98 2.45
CA ILE A 101 -4.90 15.55 2.76
C ILE A 101 -5.56 14.70 1.67
N THR A 102 -6.64 15.22 1.06
CA THR A 102 -7.32 14.56 -0.06
C THR A 102 -6.43 14.49 -1.28
N LEU A 103 -5.78 15.60 -1.64
CA LEU A 103 -4.81 15.65 -2.74
C LEU A 103 -3.66 14.69 -2.49
N TRP A 104 -3.12 14.65 -1.28
CA TRP A 104 -2.09 13.69 -0.92
C TRP A 104 -2.56 12.25 -1.14
N LEU A 105 -3.73 11.86 -0.63
CA LEU A 105 -4.24 10.50 -0.80
C LEU A 105 -4.49 10.16 -2.28
N VAL A 106 -5.13 11.05 -3.02
CA VAL A 106 -5.39 10.82 -4.45
C VAL A 106 -4.08 10.68 -5.23
N LEU A 107 -3.15 11.58 -5.02
CA LEU A 107 -1.90 11.58 -5.78
C LEU A 107 -0.99 10.40 -5.38
N SER A 108 -0.84 10.11 -4.08
CA SER A 108 0.10 9.10 -3.62
C SER A 108 -0.48 7.68 -3.67
N VAL A 109 -1.77 7.48 -3.32
CA VAL A 109 -2.36 6.14 -3.21
C VAL A 109 -2.98 5.68 -4.52
N PHE A 110 -3.72 6.56 -5.22
CA PHE A 110 -4.43 6.17 -6.45
C PHE A 110 -3.61 6.42 -7.71
N LEU A 111 -2.86 7.51 -7.77
CA LEU A 111 -2.09 7.90 -8.96
C LEU A 111 -0.59 7.56 -8.83
N TYR A 112 -0.16 6.96 -7.72
CA TYR A 112 1.23 6.55 -7.46
C TYR A 112 2.25 7.66 -7.71
N LYS A 113 1.88 8.94 -7.45
CA LYS A 113 2.82 10.07 -7.58
C LYS A 113 3.69 10.17 -6.33
N THR A 114 4.98 10.40 -6.53
CA THR A 114 6.01 10.46 -5.48
C THR A 114 6.23 11.86 -4.91
N TRP A 115 5.37 12.83 -5.24
CA TRP A 115 5.55 14.24 -4.86
C TRP A 115 5.61 14.47 -3.36
N PHE A 116 4.91 13.62 -2.59
CA PHE A 116 4.87 13.72 -1.13
C PHE A 116 5.94 12.88 -0.43
N ASP A 117 6.73 12.11 -1.17
CA ASP A 117 7.79 11.25 -0.62
C ASP A 117 8.82 12.04 0.17
N ILE A 118 9.05 13.32 -0.20
CA ILE A 118 9.96 14.25 0.47
C ILE A 118 9.64 14.46 1.96
N PHE A 119 8.38 14.27 2.36
CA PHE A 119 7.94 14.42 3.76
C PHE A 119 8.11 13.14 4.58
N PHE A 120 8.51 12.05 3.95
CA PHE A 120 8.61 10.75 4.60
C PHE A 120 10.04 10.21 4.55
N LYS A 121 10.39 9.43 5.58
CA LYS A 121 11.71 8.81 5.65
C LYS A 121 11.88 7.82 4.49
N GLN A 122 12.89 8.06 3.69
CA GLN A 122 13.32 7.15 2.64
C GLN A 122 14.05 5.93 3.23
N LYS A 123 13.94 4.82 2.54
CA LYS A 123 14.66 3.58 2.77
C LYS A 123 15.15 3.04 1.44
N ILE A 124 16.15 2.18 1.48
CA ILE A 124 16.63 1.46 0.31
C ILE A 124 15.88 0.14 0.23
N SER A 125 15.23 -0.08 -0.88
CA SER A 125 14.61 -1.32 -1.32
C SER A 125 15.37 -1.88 -2.51
N GLN A 126 15.07 -3.10 -2.94
CA GLN A 126 15.80 -3.73 -4.03
C GLN A 126 14.92 -4.66 -4.86
N ASN A 127 15.20 -4.70 -6.16
CA ASN A 127 14.70 -5.72 -7.06
C ASN A 127 15.79 -6.77 -7.27
N THR A 128 15.38 -8.04 -7.35
CA THR A 128 16.28 -9.14 -7.77
C THR A 128 15.71 -9.75 -9.04
N TYR A 129 16.52 -9.79 -10.07
CA TYR A 129 16.14 -10.37 -11.36
C TYR A 129 17.30 -11.13 -11.99
N GLY A 130 16.98 -11.96 -12.96
CA GLY A 130 17.97 -12.63 -13.79
C GLY A 130 17.45 -12.73 -15.22
N GLU A 131 18.34 -12.80 -16.15
CA GLU A 131 18.04 -12.90 -17.58
C GLU A 131 18.41 -14.28 -18.08
N LEU A 132 17.51 -14.88 -18.87
CA LEU A 132 17.77 -16.12 -19.61
C LEU A 132 17.77 -15.77 -21.09
N LEU A 133 18.93 -15.75 -21.68
CA LEU A 133 19.10 -15.47 -23.08
C LEU A 133 19.04 -16.77 -23.90
N PRO A 134 18.55 -16.74 -25.15
CA PRO A 134 18.61 -17.87 -26.06
C PRO A 134 20.07 -18.19 -26.42
N GLU A 135 20.35 -19.45 -26.77
CA GLU A 135 21.70 -19.92 -27.06
C GLU A 135 22.33 -19.23 -28.30
N ASP A 136 21.52 -18.85 -29.27
CA ASP A 136 21.94 -18.16 -30.48
C ASP A 136 22.02 -16.63 -30.33
N GLY A 137 21.54 -16.08 -29.21
CA GLY A 137 21.56 -14.66 -28.92
C GLY A 137 20.54 -13.84 -29.72
N GLU A 138 19.70 -14.47 -30.56
CA GLU A 138 18.66 -13.81 -31.35
C GLU A 138 17.29 -14.02 -30.71
N TYR A 139 16.48 -12.97 -30.62
CA TYR A 139 15.11 -13.06 -30.08
C TYR A 139 14.19 -11.99 -30.69
N ASP A 140 12.95 -12.39 -30.99
CA ASP A 140 11.93 -11.51 -31.53
C ASP A 140 11.12 -10.83 -30.44
N TYR A 141 11.07 -11.40 -29.23
CA TYR A 141 10.29 -10.88 -28.10
C TYR A 141 10.94 -11.23 -26.74
N THR A 142 10.65 -10.42 -25.74
CA THR A 142 11.07 -10.65 -24.35
C THR A 142 9.83 -10.94 -23.50
N ILE A 143 9.91 -12.00 -22.69
CA ILE A 143 8.88 -12.34 -21.70
C ILE A 143 9.40 -11.94 -20.33
N ILE A 144 8.66 -11.07 -19.62
CA ILE A 144 8.98 -10.67 -18.26
C ILE A 144 8.04 -11.41 -17.30
N LEU A 145 8.61 -12.24 -16.43
CA LEU A 145 7.91 -12.88 -15.33
C LEU A 145 8.25 -12.11 -14.04
N SER A 146 7.26 -11.52 -13.41
CA SER A 146 7.47 -10.73 -12.19
C SER A 146 6.58 -11.17 -11.05
N GLY A 147 7.06 -10.95 -9.82
CA GLY A 147 6.33 -11.23 -8.60
C GLY A 147 6.80 -10.33 -7.46
N HIS A 148 5.87 -9.97 -6.55
CA HIS A 148 6.21 -9.19 -5.37
C HIS A 148 7.09 -9.97 -4.41
N THR A 149 8.21 -9.37 -4.01
CA THR A 149 9.11 -9.89 -2.97
C THR A 149 8.76 -9.34 -1.59
N ASP A 150 8.24 -8.13 -1.55
CA ASP A 150 7.80 -7.46 -0.33
C ASP A 150 6.40 -7.90 0.13
N THR A 151 6.08 -7.57 1.38
CA THR A 151 4.74 -7.77 1.96
C THR A 151 4.10 -6.43 2.27
N SER A 152 2.77 -6.37 2.16
CA SER A 152 2.01 -5.20 2.58
C SER A 152 2.00 -5.05 4.11
N TRP A 153 1.58 -3.89 4.59
CA TRP A 153 1.23 -3.68 5.98
C TRP A 153 0.09 -4.62 6.41
N ASN A 154 0.19 -5.16 7.63
CA ASN A 154 -0.92 -5.92 8.19
C ASN A 154 -2.06 -4.96 8.55
N TRP A 155 -3.19 -5.13 7.90
CA TRP A 155 -4.40 -4.36 8.15
C TRP A 155 -5.29 -5.17 9.08
N TYR A 156 -5.34 -4.77 10.34
CA TYR A 156 -6.17 -5.42 11.36
C TYR A 156 -7.62 -5.68 10.89
N HIS A 157 -8.20 -4.72 10.17
CA HIS A 157 -9.54 -4.85 9.61
C HIS A 157 -9.64 -5.92 8.52
N SER A 158 -8.61 -6.09 7.70
CA SER A 158 -8.58 -7.14 6.68
C SER A 158 -8.46 -8.53 7.31
N GLU A 159 -7.60 -8.67 8.32
CA GLU A 159 -7.39 -9.93 9.03
C GLU A 159 -8.65 -10.40 9.78
N HIS A 160 -9.41 -9.46 10.37
CA HIS A 160 -10.62 -9.75 11.14
C HIS A 160 -11.91 -9.62 10.33
N SER A 161 -11.83 -9.29 9.03
CA SER A 161 -13.00 -9.08 8.17
C SER A 161 -13.95 -10.26 8.11
N HIS A 162 -13.46 -11.50 8.29
CA HIS A 162 -14.29 -12.70 8.35
C HIS A 162 -15.24 -12.72 9.54
N LYS A 163 -14.88 -12.10 10.67
CA LYS A 163 -15.75 -11.95 11.86
C LYS A 163 -16.90 -10.97 11.59
N PHE A 164 -16.68 -10.02 10.71
CA PHE A 164 -17.67 -9.00 10.34
C PHE A 164 -18.52 -9.40 9.12
N ARG A 165 -18.06 -10.38 8.31
CA ARG A 165 -18.71 -10.78 7.07
C ARG A 165 -20.13 -11.35 7.28
N ASN A 166 -20.43 -11.91 8.45
CA ASN A 166 -21.72 -12.52 8.76
C ASN A 166 -22.74 -11.53 9.36
N SER A 167 -22.40 -10.25 9.50
CA SER A 167 -23.31 -9.21 9.95
C SER A 167 -23.85 -8.42 8.76
N PRO A 168 -25.17 -8.40 8.49
CA PRO A 168 -25.75 -7.65 7.37
C PRO A 168 -25.43 -6.15 7.41
N ALA A 169 -25.38 -5.57 8.61
CA ALA A 169 -25.01 -4.16 8.82
C ALA A 169 -23.54 -3.89 8.51
N LEU A 170 -22.69 -4.90 8.57
CA LEU A 170 -21.24 -4.83 8.37
C LEU A 170 -20.79 -5.40 7.03
N GLY A 171 -21.69 -5.96 6.22
CA GLY A 171 -21.43 -6.36 4.84
C GLY A 171 -20.98 -5.17 3.98
N LEU A 172 -21.54 -4.00 4.21
CA LEU A 172 -21.05 -2.72 3.69
C LEU A 172 -19.61 -2.45 4.15
N VAL A 173 -19.30 -2.60 5.43
CA VAL A 173 -17.97 -2.40 6.00
C VAL A 173 -16.97 -3.47 5.48
N SER A 174 -17.39 -4.69 5.19
CA SER A 174 -16.51 -5.72 4.62
C SER A 174 -16.19 -5.49 3.15
N THR A 175 -17.13 -4.95 2.38
CA THR A 175 -16.90 -4.53 1.00
C THR A 175 -16.00 -3.27 0.97
N PHE A 176 -16.23 -2.33 1.87
CA PHE A 176 -15.41 -1.13 2.05
C PHE A 176 -14.15 -1.40 2.89
N GLY A 177 -14.08 -2.45 3.69
CA GLY A 177 -12.88 -2.85 4.42
C GLY A 177 -11.73 -3.26 3.51
N LYS A 178 -12.03 -3.72 2.28
CA LYS A 178 -11.03 -3.93 1.24
C LYS A 178 -10.46 -2.63 0.66
N VAL A 179 -11.23 -1.54 0.73
CA VAL A 179 -10.82 -0.20 0.27
C VAL A 179 -10.26 0.62 1.43
N GLY A 180 -10.36 0.09 2.64
CA GLY A 180 -9.82 0.66 3.87
C GLY A 180 -10.71 1.71 4.51
N PHE A 181 -10.75 1.69 5.84
CA PHE A 181 -11.39 2.70 6.69
C PHE A 181 -10.91 4.12 6.35
N GLY A 182 -9.68 4.26 5.84
CA GLY A 182 -9.15 5.51 5.32
C GLY A 182 -9.94 6.10 4.15
N ALA A 183 -10.41 5.27 3.21
CA ALA A 183 -11.21 5.76 2.09
C ALA A 183 -12.59 6.29 2.57
N ILE A 184 -13.21 5.64 3.56
CA ILE A 184 -14.46 6.11 4.17
C ILE A 184 -14.22 7.45 4.89
N CYS A 185 -13.13 7.58 5.63
CA CYS A 185 -12.76 8.85 6.27
C CYS A 185 -12.50 9.95 5.22
N VAL A 186 -11.89 9.62 4.09
CA VAL A 186 -11.67 10.57 2.99
C VAL A 186 -12.99 11.01 2.37
N PHE A 187 -13.90 10.10 2.05
CA PHE A 187 -15.23 10.46 1.54
C PHE A 187 -16.03 11.29 2.53
N PHE A 188 -15.95 10.96 3.83
CA PHE A 188 -16.58 11.74 4.88
C PHE A 188 -15.96 13.13 5.02
N LEU A 189 -14.64 13.25 4.92
CA LEU A 189 -13.90 14.51 4.95
C LEU A 189 -14.21 15.39 3.73
N ILE A 190 -14.26 14.80 2.53
CA ILE A 190 -14.64 15.51 1.30
C ILE A 190 -16.10 15.98 1.43
N GLY A 191 -17.02 15.09 1.81
CA GLY A 191 -18.43 15.41 1.95
C GLY A 191 -18.68 16.51 2.99
N THR A 192 -18.04 16.43 4.15
CA THR A 192 -18.14 17.46 5.19
C THR A 192 -17.49 18.77 4.79
N SER A 193 -16.31 18.73 4.13
CA SER A 193 -15.64 19.95 3.67
C SER A 193 -16.44 20.68 2.59
N VAL A 194 -17.04 19.95 1.64
CA VAL A 194 -17.91 20.52 0.60
C VAL A 194 -19.20 21.04 1.20
N ALA A 195 -19.88 20.27 2.08
CA ALA A 195 -21.10 20.70 2.73
C ALA A 195 -20.87 21.97 3.56
N MET A 196 -19.75 22.06 4.27
CA MET A 196 -19.40 23.24 5.07
C MET A 196 -19.04 24.45 4.21
N ALA A 197 -18.35 24.25 3.10
CA ALA A 197 -18.08 25.35 2.15
C ALA A 197 -19.39 25.92 1.58
N VAL A 198 -20.37 25.06 1.27
CA VAL A 198 -21.69 25.49 0.79
C VAL A 198 -22.48 26.22 1.89
N ILE A 199 -22.53 25.69 3.11
CA ILE A 199 -23.25 26.29 4.24
C ILE A 199 -22.61 27.65 4.58
N TYR A 200 -21.29 27.75 4.63
CA TYR A 200 -20.58 28.99 4.93
C TYR A 200 -20.75 30.02 3.81
N GLY A 201 -20.65 29.59 2.54
CA GLY A 201 -20.93 30.46 1.40
C GLY A 201 -22.36 31.00 1.40
N ALA A 202 -23.37 30.18 1.78
CA ALA A 202 -24.73 30.58 1.88
C ALA A 202 -25.04 31.50 3.12
N ALA A 203 -24.24 31.38 4.20
CA ALA A 203 -24.37 32.23 5.38
C ALA A 203 -23.72 33.60 5.23
N MET A 204 -22.81 33.76 4.24
CA MET A 204 -22.10 35.02 3.95
C MET A 204 -22.72 35.80 2.78
N ALA A 205 -23.68 35.22 2.05
CA ALA A 205 -24.46 35.84 1.00
C ALA A 205 -25.74 36.44 1.52
#